data_2e7e310a1e64365b1844c2741831b20a
#
_entry.id   2e7e310a1e64365b1844c2741831b20a
#
_cell.length_a   1.000
_cell.length_b   1.000
_cell.length_c   1.000
_cell.angle_alpha   90.00
_cell.angle_beta   90.00
_cell.angle_gamma   90.00
#
_symmetry.space_group_name_H-M   'P 1'
#
loop_
_entity.id
_entity.type
_entity.pdbx_description
1 polymer ?
#
loop_
_entity_poly.entity_id
_entity_poly.type
_entity_poly.pdbx_seq_one_letter_code
_entity_poly.pdbx_strand_id
1 'polypeptide(L)'
;LVFFSFLVVIFIFNMNRDFLKRSKVEEFLYTIKINLIFLAVASVAMFIGNSKETSRGAYLIAVAFNTVFMYIFHVIYKSYLINVYAKKKKNTQLFIITTSDRVEKTVRRLLDNPDWLNRIHSIAVIDADMVGQEICGIPVSSDAYTMMDYVRTEFIDEVFIDVPYHTGKSTRKYVMDFENMGVVVHLNIDKLEEFEDFNKSLSMLGDIPVAVSYTHLTLPTKLEV
;
A
#
# COMPACT_ATOMS: atom_id res chain seq x y z
N LEU A 1 11.49 27.00 23.37
CA LEU A 1 12.25 25.82 23.80
C LEU A 1 11.36 24.56 23.73
N VAL A 2 10.17 24.55 24.34
CA VAL A 2 9.22 23.40 24.33
C VAL A 2 8.79 23.00 22.92
N PHE A 3 8.47 23.97 22.06
CA PHE A 3 8.13 23.70 20.66
C PHE A 3 9.27 23.01 19.88
N PHE A 4 10.50 23.47 20.11
CA PHE A 4 11.67 22.87 19.47
C PHE A 4 11.91 21.43 19.95
N SER A 5 11.72 21.16 21.25
CA SER A 5 11.80 19.80 21.81
C SER A 5 10.77 18.85 21.16
N PHE A 6 9.57 19.36 20.86
CA PHE A 6 8.51 18.58 20.19
C PHE A 6 8.91 18.21 18.75
N LEU A 7 9.47 19.16 17.99
CA LEU A 7 9.97 18.89 16.64
C LEU A 7 11.10 17.85 16.62
N VAL A 8 12.01 17.93 17.57
CA VAL A 8 13.12 16.97 17.70
C VAL A 8 12.58 15.56 17.97
N VAL A 9 11.58 15.41 18.85
CA VAL A 9 10.97 14.10 19.15
C VAL A 9 10.28 13.53 17.92
N ILE A 10 9.49 14.34 17.19
CA ILE A 10 8.81 13.92 15.97
C ILE A 10 9.81 13.43 14.91
N PHE A 11 10.91 14.17 14.73
CA PHE A 11 11.91 13.86 13.72
C PHE A 11 12.68 12.56 14.04
N ILE A 12 13.12 12.39 15.30
CA ILE A 12 13.90 11.22 15.74
C ILE A 12 13.06 9.92 15.66
N PHE A 13 11.78 9.98 16.03
CA PHE A 13 10.94 8.78 16.13
C PHE A 13 10.19 8.42 14.86
N ASN A 14 10.41 9.13 13.75
CA ASN A 14 9.81 8.84 12.45
C ASN A 14 8.32 8.45 12.56
N MET A 15 7.54 9.37 13.12
CA MET A 15 6.16 9.15 13.61
C MET A 15 5.20 8.58 12.55
N ASN A 16 5.51 8.75 11.27
CA ASN A 16 4.66 8.34 10.15
C ASN A 16 4.87 6.88 9.71
N ARG A 17 5.89 6.18 10.23
CA ARG A 17 6.14 4.80 9.85
C ARG A 17 4.99 3.90 10.31
N ASP A 18 4.39 3.18 9.39
CA ASP A 18 3.30 2.23 9.62
C ASP A 18 2.01 2.83 10.23
N PHE A 19 1.81 4.16 10.19
CA PHE A 19 0.67 4.85 10.77
C PHE A 19 -0.68 4.26 10.34
N LEU A 20 -0.84 3.91 9.05
CA LEU A 20 -2.09 3.37 8.52
C LEU A 20 -2.35 1.92 8.96
N LYS A 21 -1.30 1.15 9.27
CA LYS A 21 -1.41 -0.27 9.63
C LYS A 21 -1.70 -0.52 11.11
N ARG A 22 -1.41 0.46 12.00
CA ARG A 22 -1.59 0.30 13.44
C ARG A 22 -3.06 0.15 13.80
N SER A 23 -3.37 -0.67 14.80
CA SER A 23 -4.70 -0.74 15.41
C SER A 23 -4.98 0.51 16.26
N LYS A 24 -6.25 0.74 16.66
CA LYS A 24 -6.61 1.86 17.54
C LYS A 24 -5.90 1.80 18.91
N VAL A 25 -5.69 0.60 19.43
CA VAL A 25 -4.99 0.37 20.70
C VAL A 25 -3.50 0.65 20.55
N GLU A 26 -2.89 0.16 19.50
CA GLU A 26 -1.48 0.45 19.20
C GLU A 26 -1.23 1.94 19.01
N GLU A 27 -2.14 2.65 18.35
CA GLU A 27 -2.04 4.10 18.16
C GLU A 27 -2.15 4.84 19.50
N PHE A 28 -3.02 4.41 20.39
CA PHE A 28 -3.13 4.95 21.75
C PHE A 28 -1.84 4.76 22.54
N LEU A 29 -1.30 3.54 22.57
CA LEU A 29 -0.05 3.22 23.27
C LEU A 29 1.14 3.99 22.69
N TYR A 30 1.17 4.13 21.36
CA TYR A 30 2.20 4.89 20.67
C TYR A 30 2.14 6.39 21.01
N THR A 31 0.91 6.95 21.06
CA THR A 31 0.70 8.35 21.44
C THR A 31 1.17 8.61 22.88
N ILE A 32 0.85 7.70 23.82
CA ILE A 32 1.35 7.79 25.19
C ILE A 32 2.89 7.74 25.23
N LYS A 33 3.48 6.77 24.54
CA LYS A 33 4.94 6.61 24.49
C LYS A 33 5.63 7.90 24.01
N ILE A 34 5.15 8.50 22.94
CA ILE A 34 5.72 9.74 22.40
C ILE A 34 5.59 10.89 23.39
N ASN A 35 4.41 11.04 24.01
CA ASN A 35 4.20 12.11 24.98
C ASN A 35 5.03 11.93 26.26
N LEU A 36 5.30 10.70 26.71
CA LEU A 36 6.23 10.44 27.81
C LEU A 36 7.67 10.83 27.46
N ILE A 37 8.11 10.52 26.24
CA ILE A 37 9.44 10.93 25.78
C ILE A 37 9.51 12.46 25.67
N PHE A 38 8.48 13.09 25.13
CA PHE A 38 8.37 14.54 25.05
C PHE A 38 8.41 15.17 26.46
N LEU A 39 7.68 14.60 27.43
CA LEU A 39 7.70 15.03 28.81
C LEU A 39 9.11 15.01 29.40
N ALA A 40 9.87 13.93 29.18
CA ALA A 40 11.23 13.79 29.65
C ALA A 40 12.17 14.82 29.00
N VAL A 41 12.15 14.94 27.67
CA VAL A 41 12.99 15.88 26.91
C VAL A 41 12.69 17.34 27.32
N ALA A 42 11.43 17.70 27.40
CA ALA A 42 11.03 19.05 27.78
C ALA A 42 11.35 19.36 29.24
N SER A 43 11.28 18.39 30.15
CA SER A 43 11.70 18.55 31.55
C SER A 43 13.20 18.85 31.65
N VAL A 44 14.04 18.14 30.90
CA VAL A 44 15.49 18.40 30.84
C VAL A 44 15.75 19.79 30.24
N ALA A 45 15.05 20.15 29.18
CA ALA A 45 15.20 21.45 28.54
C ALA A 45 14.80 22.62 29.46
N MET A 46 13.72 22.45 30.27
CA MET A 46 13.33 23.43 31.27
C MET A 46 14.33 23.56 32.42
N PHE A 47 14.93 22.44 32.84
CA PHE A 47 15.97 22.43 33.87
C PHE A 47 17.20 23.20 33.41
N ILE A 48 17.67 22.95 32.19
CA ILE A 48 18.85 23.66 31.61
C ILE A 48 18.53 25.15 31.41
N GLY A 49 17.30 25.48 30.97
CA GLY A 49 16.87 26.86 30.73
C GLY A 49 16.56 27.68 32.01
N ASN A 50 16.74 27.08 33.18
CA ASN A 50 16.51 27.71 34.49
C ASN A 50 15.13 28.39 34.63
N SER A 51 14.09 27.76 34.03
CA SER A 51 12.71 28.28 33.96
C SER A 51 11.98 28.14 35.30
N LYS A 52 12.26 29.06 36.27
CA LYS A 52 11.68 29.02 37.62
C LYS A 52 10.20 29.40 37.68
N GLU A 53 9.68 30.04 36.64
CA GLU A 53 8.32 30.57 36.60
C GLU A 53 7.26 29.56 36.13
N THR A 54 7.68 28.40 35.59
CA THR A 54 6.71 27.46 35.03
C THR A 54 6.15 26.55 36.11
N SER A 55 4.83 26.62 36.34
CA SER A 55 4.14 25.72 37.27
C SER A 55 4.23 24.27 36.79
N ARG A 56 4.79 23.38 37.62
CA ARG A 56 4.92 21.94 37.33
C ARG A 56 3.55 21.29 37.10
N GLY A 57 2.51 21.71 37.85
CA GLY A 57 1.15 21.22 37.68
C GLY A 57 0.54 21.63 36.33
N ALA A 58 0.69 22.89 35.94
CA ALA A 58 0.22 23.35 34.64
C ALA A 58 0.86 22.60 33.47
N TYR A 59 2.15 22.29 33.59
CA TYR A 59 2.86 21.51 32.57
C TYR A 59 2.34 20.07 32.44
N LEU A 60 2.10 19.38 33.55
CA LEU A 60 1.53 18.02 33.54
C LEU A 60 0.13 17.99 32.94
N ILE A 61 -0.71 18.97 33.29
CA ILE A 61 -2.07 19.12 32.72
C ILE A 61 -1.97 19.37 31.22
N ALA A 62 -1.08 20.24 30.76
CA ALA A 62 -0.87 20.50 29.34
C ALA A 62 -0.45 19.26 28.56
N VAL A 63 0.46 18.43 29.10
CA VAL A 63 0.88 17.17 28.48
C VAL A 63 -0.26 16.16 28.43
N ALA A 64 -1.07 16.04 29.48
CA ALA A 64 -2.25 15.18 29.48
C ALA A 64 -3.28 15.61 28.43
N PHE A 65 -3.56 16.91 28.35
CA PHE A 65 -4.46 17.47 27.33
C PHE A 65 -3.93 17.24 25.91
N ASN A 66 -2.63 17.47 25.68
CA ASN A 66 -1.97 17.20 24.40
C ASN A 66 -2.08 15.72 24.00
N THR A 67 -1.93 14.80 24.95
CA THR A 67 -2.04 13.36 24.68
C THR A 67 -3.44 13.00 24.18
N VAL A 68 -4.48 13.49 24.85
CA VAL A 68 -5.88 13.23 24.47
C VAL A 68 -6.17 13.85 23.10
N PHE A 69 -5.79 15.11 22.90
CA PHE A 69 -6.03 15.82 21.64
C PHE A 69 -5.30 15.16 20.46
N MET A 70 -4.04 14.80 20.64
CA MET A 70 -3.23 14.12 19.66
C MET A 70 -3.81 12.75 19.26
N TYR A 71 -4.26 11.96 20.24
CA TYR A 71 -4.92 10.69 19.96
C TYR A 71 -6.20 10.86 19.14
N ILE A 72 -7.08 11.78 19.54
CA ILE A 72 -8.33 12.07 18.83
C ILE A 72 -8.02 12.51 17.40
N PHE A 73 -7.06 13.42 17.24
CA PHE A 73 -6.64 13.90 15.91
C PHE A 73 -6.11 12.76 15.04
N HIS A 74 -5.26 11.87 15.59
CA HIS A 74 -4.72 10.73 14.86
C HIS A 74 -5.83 9.77 14.39
N VAL A 75 -6.82 9.48 15.25
CA VAL A 75 -7.95 8.61 14.91
C VAL A 75 -8.79 9.22 13.77
N ILE A 76 -9.11 10.51 13.87
CA ILE A 76 -9.89 11.22 12.85
C ILE A 76 -9.11 11.29 11.53
N TYR A 77 -7.84 11.70 11.59
CA TYR A 77 -6.98 11.83 10.41
C TYR A 77 -6.75 10.49 9.70
N LYS A 78 -6.54 9.44 10.48
CA LYS A 78 -6.45 8.08 9.95
C LYS A 78 -7.73 7.64 9.24
N SER A 79 -8.89 7.88 9.85
CA SER A 79 -10.19 7.58 9.23
C SER A 79 -10.38 8.36 7.93
N TYR A 80 -10.01 9.64 7.92
CA TYR A 80 -10.02 10.46 6.70
C TYR A 80 -9.11 9.91 5.61
N LEU A 81 -7.85 9.58 5.95
CA LEU A 81 -6.90 9.00 5.00
C LEU A 81 -7.39 7.67 4.43
N ILE A 82 -7.89 6.76 5.28
CA ILE A 82 -8.44 5.49 4.84
C ILE A 82 -9.58 5.70 3.84
N ASN A 83 -10.49 6.65 4.13
CA ASN A 83 -11.61 6.97 3.23
C ASN A 83 -11.13 7.56 1.89
N VAL A 84 -10.11 8.43 1.92
CA VAL A 84 -9.52 9.01 0.70
C VAL A 84 -8.82 7.93 -0.13
N TYR A 85 -8.01 7.09 0.50
CA TYR A 85 -7.35 5.97 -0.17
C TYR A 85 -8.34 4.93 -0.70
N ALA A 86 -9.37 4.58 0.08
CA ALA A 86 -10.42 3.68 -0.36
C ALA A 86 -11.17 4.22 -1.58
N LYS A 87 -11.48 5.52 -1.59
CA LYS A 87 -12.13 6.18 -2.73
C LYS A 87 -11.21 6.20 -3.96
N LYS A 88 -9.92 6.48 -3.79
CA LYS A 88 -8.95 6.42 -4.88
C LYS A 88 -8.79 4.98 -5.40
N LYS A 89 -8.69 4.01 -4.50
CA LYS A 89 -8.58 2.58 -4.83
C LYS A 89 -9.82 2.05 -5.55
N LYS A 90 -11.02 2.54 -5.22
CA LYS A 90 -12.27 2.16 -5.89
C LYS A 90 -12.34 2.61 -7.36
N ASN A 91 -11.58 3.65 -7.72
CA ASN A 91 -11.55 4.19 -9.07
C ASN A 91 -10.45 3.57 -9.95
N THR A 92 -9.57 2.72 -9.40
CA THR A 92 -8.52 2.05 -10.18
C THR A 92 -9.09 0.84 -10.91
N GLN A 93 -8.73 0.67 -12.18
CA GLN A 93 -9.20 -0.42 -13.02
C GLN A 93 -8.18 -1.57 -13.01
N LEU A 94 -8.65 -2.77 -12.65
CA LEU A 94 -7.87 -3.99 -12.61
C LEU A 94 -8.13 -4.82 -13.87
N PHE A 95 -7.06 -5.21 -14.54
CA PHE A 95 -7.06 -6.13 -15.67
C PHE A 95 -6.45 -7.47 -15.26
N ILE A 96 -7.11 -8.58 -15.57
CA ILE A 96 -6.67 -9.93 -15.19
C ILE A 96 -6.07 -10.62 -16.41
N ILE A 97 -4.86 -11.17 -16.26
CA ILE A 97 -4.21 -12.02 -17.28
C ILE A 97 -4.08 -13.42 -16.71
N THR A 98 -4.68 -14.39 -17.39
CA THR A 98 -4.72 -15.77 -16.91
C THR A 98 -4.83 -16.77 -18.06
N THR A 99 -4.93 -18.05 -17.74
CA THR A 99 -5.14 -19.15 -18.69
C THR A 99 -6.56 -19.69 -18.59
N SER A 100 -7.01 -20.39 -19.62
CA SER A 100 -8.37 -20.95 -19.73
C SER A 100 -8.72 -21.91 -18.58
N ASP A 101 -7.73 -22.66 -18.09
CA ASP A 101 -7.88 -23.60 -16.97
C ASP A 101 -8.02 -22.93 -15.59
N ARG A 102 -7.57 -21.69 -15.46
CA ARG A 102 -7.55 -20.95 -14.18
C ARG A 102 -8.56 -19.81 -14.11
N VAL A 103 -9.00 -19.30 -15.23
CA VAL A 103 -9.75 -18.04 -15.30
C VAL A 103 -10.95 -18.01 -14.37
N GLU A 104 -11.78 -19.06 -14.36
CA GLU A 104 -12.98 -19.08 -13.51
C GLU A 104 -12.63 -19.08 -12.02
N LYS A 105 -11.64 -19.88 -11.62
CA LYS A 105 -11.18 -19.95 -10.22
C LYS A 105 -10.59 -18.62 -9.76
N THR A 106 -9.77 -18.00 -10.59
CA THR A 106 -9.11 -16.73 -10.30
C THR A 106 -10.10 -15.60 -10.17
N VAL A 107 -11.05 -15.50 -11.11
CA VAL A 107 -12.08 -14.47 -11.09
C VAL A 107 -13.00 -14.62 -9.88
N ARG A 108 -13.50 -15.85 -9.58
CA ARG A 108 -14.32 -16.09 -8.39
C ARG A 108 -13.60 -15.69 -7.11
N ARG A 109 -12.33 -16.09 -6.95
CA ARG A 109 -11.52 -15.77 -5.77
C ARG A 109 -11.31 -14.25 -5.59
N LEU A 110 -11.16 -13.50 -6.67
CA LEU A 110 -11.06 -12.03 -6.62
C LEU A 110 -12.42 -11.38 -6.33
N LEU A 111 -13.51 -11.92 -6.88
CA LEU A 111 -14.87 -11.42 -6.65
C LEU A 111 -15.38 -11.67 -5.22
N ASP A 112 -14.93 -12.73 -4.56
CA ASP A 112 -15.26 -13.02 -3.17
C ASP A 112 -14.68 -11.96 -2.20
N ASN A 113 -13.73 -11.16 -2.66
CA ASN A 113 -13.18 -10.07 -1.87
C ASN A 113 -13.87 -8.73 -2.21
N PRO A 114 -14.55 -8.10 -1.23
CA PRO A 114 -15.29 -6.84 -1.44
C PRO A 114 -14.45 -5.68 -1.98
N ASP A 115 -13.14 -5.70 -1.71
CA ASP A 115 -12.21 -4.67 -2.18
C ASP A 115 -12.00 -4.68 -3.70
N TRP A 116 -12.31 -5.81 -4.37
CA TRP A 116 -12.06 -6.02 -5.79
C TRP A 116 -13.32 -6.13 -6.65
N LEU A 117 -14.47 -6.40 -6.06
CA LEU A 117 -15.73 -6.66 -6.74
C LEU A 117 -16.07 -5.60 -7.81
N ASN A 118 -15.76 -4.32 -7.56
CA ASN A 118 -16.10 -3.21 -8.46
C ASN A 118 -14.88 -2.65 -9.21
N ARG A 119 -13.76 -3.37 -9.21
CA ARG A 119 -12.49 -2.91 -9.79
C ARG A 119 -12.04 -3.73 -10.99
N ILE A 120 -12.55 -4.95 -11.13
CA ILE A 120 -12.19 -5.82 -12.26
C ILE A 120 -12.86 -5.26 -13.50
N HIS A 121 -12.05 -4.78 -14.43
CA HIS A 121 -12.50 -4.18 -15.68
C HIS A 121 -12.74 -5.25 -16.75
N SER A 122 -11.74 -6.10 -16.97
CA SER A 122 -11.79 -7.14 -17.99
C SER A 122 -10.69 -8.18 -17.81
N ILE A 123 -10.73 -9.21 -18.65
CA ILE A 123 -9.86 -10.38 -18.58
C ILE A 123 -9.15 -10.57 -19.94
N ALA A 124 -7.86 -10.98 -19.89
CA ALA A 124 -7.15 -11.58 -21.00
C ALA A 124 -6.94 -13.07 -20.75
N VAL A 125 -7.29 -13.90 -21.71
CA VAL A 125 -6.97 -15.34 -21.72
C VAL A 125 -5.88 -15.58 -22.75
N ILE A 126 -4.69 -16.09 -22.30
CA ILE A 126 -3.51 -16.12 -23.16
C ILE A 126 -3.28 -17.42 -23.93
N ASP A 127 -3.98 -18.49 -23.60
CA ASP A 127 -3.80 -19.84 -24.14
C ASP A 127 -5.00 -20.33 -24.99
N ALA A 128 -6.10 -19.57 -25.02
CA ALA A 128 -7.31 -19.91 -25.78
C ALA A 128 -7.98 -18.65 -26.31
N ASP A 129 -8.66 -18.78 -27.44
CA ASP A 129 -9.48 -17.70 -27.99
C ASP A 129 -10.86 -17.69 -27.30
N MET A 130 -10.98 -16.84 -26.30
CA MET A 130 -12.19 -16.62 -25.51
C MET A 130 -12.68 -15.16 -25.61
N VAL A 131 -12.13 -14.38 -26.50
CA VAL A 131 -12.50 -12.96 -26.66
C VAL A 131 -14.00 -12.83 -26.99
N GLY A 132 -14.68 -11.93 -26.28
CA GLY A 132 -16.12 -11.71 -26.40
C GLY A 132 -16.99 -12.59 -25.49
N GLN A 133 -16.40 -13.52 -24.74
CA GLN A 133 -17.13 -14.29 -23.70
C GLN A 133 -17.15 -13.51 -22.38
N GLU A 134 -18.08 -13.89 -21.50
CA GLU A 134 -18.17 -13.39 -20.14
C GLU A 134 -17.91 -14.50 -19.14
N ILE A 135 -17.07 -14.23 -18.14
CA ILE A 135 -16.74 -15.17 -17.06
C ILE A 135 -17.10 -14.51 -15.73
N CYS A 136 -18.07 -15.10 -15.03
CA CYS A 136 -18.62 -14.55 -13.79
C CYS A 136 -19.09 -13.09 -13.92
N GLY A 137 -19.61 -12.69 -15.09
CA GLY A 137 -20.05 -11.32 -15.38
C GLY A 137 -18.96 -10.34 -15.75
N ILE A 138 -17.71 -10.81 -15.95
CA ILE A 138 -16.58 -10.00 -16.40
C ILE A 138 -16.26 -10.35 -17.85
N PRO A 139 -16.14 -9.36 -18.77
CA PRO A 139 -15.87 -9.63 -20.18
C PRO A 139 -14.40 -10.06 -20.39
N VAL A 140 -14.21 -11.04 -21.26
CA VAL A 140 -12.92 -11.38 -21.85
C VAL A 140 -12.69 -10.47 -23.05
N SER A 141 -11.80 -9.49 -22.91
CA SER A 141 -11.65 -8.40 -23.90
C SER A 141 -10.43 -8.57 -24.79
N SER A 142 -9.50 -9.44 -24.44
CA SER A 142 -8.25 -9.59 -25.20
C SER A 142 -7.63 -10.98 -25.02
N ASP A 143 -6.69 -11.27 -25.90
CA ASP A 143 -5.85 -12.46 -25.94
C ASP A 143 -4.35 -12.09 -25.69
N ALA A 144 -3.45 -13.06 -25.85
CA ALA A 144 -2.02 -12.88 -25.69
C ALA A 144 -1.40 -11.81 -26.63
N TYR A 145 -2.01 -11.55 -27.78
CA TYR A 145 -1.52 -10.65 -28.80
C TYR A 145 -2.04 -9.23 -28.65
N THR A 146 -3.27 -9.08 -28.18
CA THR A 146 -4.01 -7.81 -28.14
C THR A 146 -3.99 -7.14 -26.77
N MET A 147 -3.65 -7.88 -25.69
CA MET A 147 -3.72 -7.39 -24.31
C MET A 147 -2.89 -6.15 -24.04
N MET A 148 -1.70 -6.00 -24.69
CA MET A 148 -0.83 -4.84 -24.47
C MET A 148 -1.44 -3.56 -25.04
N ASP A 149 -2.03 -3.64 -26.22
CA ASP A 149 -2.70 -2.51 -26.84
C ASP A 149 -4.00 -2.18 -26.13
N TYR A 150 -4.72 -3.21 -25.66
CA TYR A 150 -5.92 -3.04 -24.85
C TYR A 150 -5.65 -2.25 -23.56
N VAL A 151 -4.62 -2.63 -22.79
CA VAL A 151 -4.24 -1.95 -21.54
C VAL A 151 -3.87 -0.48 -21.77
N ARG A 152 -3.22 -0.17 -22.92
CA ARG A 152 -2.91 1.22 -23.29
C ARG A 152 -4.15 2.02 -23.65
N THR A 153 -5.10 1.43 -24.36
CA THR A 153 -6.27 2.11 -24.88
C THR A 153 -7.31 2.37 -23.78
N GLU A 154 -7.49 1.41 -22.87
CA GLU A 154 -8.51 1.46 -21.82
C GLU A 154 -8.01 2.09 -20.50
N PHE A 155 -6.78 2.65 -20.49
CA PHE A 155 -6.21 3.32 -19.30
C PHE A 155 -6.26 2.46 -18.03
N ILE A 156 -5.85 1.19 -18.15
CA ILE A 156 -5.78 0.27 -17.03
C ILE A 156 -4.68 0.70 -16.04
N ASP A 157 -5.02 0.75 -14.76
CA ASP A 157 -4.09 1.17 -13.70
C ASP A 157 -3.29 0.00 -13.11
N GLU A 158 -3.93 -1.15 -12.97
CA GLU A 158 -3.38 -2.34 -12.31
C GLU A 158 -3.59 -3.59 -13.16
N VAL A 159 -2.59 -4.45 -13.23
CA VAL A 159 -2.65 -5.75 -13.91
C VAL A 159 -2.39 -6.86 -12.91
N PHE A 160 -3.25 -7.86 -12.87
CA PHE A 160 -3.06 -9.08 -12.09
C PHE A 160 -2.73 -10.25 -13.02
N ILE A 161 -1.56 -10.85 -12.83
CA ILE A 161 -1.06 -11.96 -13.65
C ILE A 161 -1.14 -13.25 -12.84
N ASP A 162 -1.98 -14.18 -13.30
CA ASP A 162 -2.11 -15.53 -12.76
C ASP A 162 -1.94 -16.57 -13.87
N VAL A 163 -0.70 -16.81 -14.23
CA VAL A 163 -0.30 -17.70 -15.31
C VAL A 163 0.59 -18.82 -14.75
N PRO A 164 0.41 -20.09 -15.18
CA PRO A 164 1.26 -21.18 -14.75
C PRO A 164 2.73 -20.94 -15.08
N TYR A 165 3.61 -21.33 -14.16
CA TYR A 165 5.05 -21.08 -14.25
C TYR A 165 5.75 -21.65 -15.50
N HIS A 166 5.19 -22.69 -16.11
CA HIS A 166 5.77 -23.30 -17.33
C HIS A 166 5.88 -22.34 -18.53
N THR A 167 5.23 -21.20 -18.46
CA THR A 167 5.33 -20.09 -19.42
C THR A 167 6.37 -19.02 -19.00
N GLY A 168 7.25 -19.31 -18.07
CA GLY A 168 8.10 -18.38 -17.30
C GLY A 168 8.87 -17.31 -18.10
N LYS A 169 9.38 -17.60 -19.30
CA LYS A 169 10.01 -16.55 -20.14
C LYS A 169 9.02 -15.51 -20.63
N SER A 170 7.78 -15.91 -20.92
CA SER A 170 6.73 -15.01 -21.35
C SER A 170 6.21 -14.14 -20.18
N THR A 171 6.03 -14.73 -19.00
CA THR A 171 5.56 -14.00 -17.81
C THR A 171 6.49 -12.87 -17.40
N ARG A 172 7.81 -13.11 -17.41
CA ARG A 172 8.80 -12.07 -17.11
C ARG A 172 8.73 -10.91 -18.10
N LYS A 173 8.57 -11.23 -19.38
CA LYS A 173 8.44 -10.22 -20.44
C LYS A 173 7.19 -9.37 -20.21
N TYR A 174 6.04 -9.99 -19.91
CA TYR A 174 4.80 -9.27 -19.64
C TYR A 174 4.94 -8.32 -18.43
N VAL A 175 5.55 -8.79 -17.33
CA VAL A 175 5.81 -7.94 -16.17
C VAL A 175 6.62 -6.71 -16.55
N MET A 176 7.74 -6.90 -17.28
CA MET A 176 8.61 -5.79 -17.70
C MET A 176 7.88 -4.83 -18.66
N ASP A 177 7.10 -5.35 -19.59
CA ASP A 177 6.38 -4.53 -20.58
C ASP A 177 5.31 -3.67 -19.89
N PHE A 178 4.55 -4.21 -18.93
CA PHE A 178 3.58 -3.45 -18.15
C PHE A 178 4.24 -2.44 -17.19
N GLU A 179 5.36 -2.82 -16.55
CA GLU A 179 6.16 -1.89 -15.76
C GLU A 179 6.62 -0.69 -16.59
N ASN A 180 7.11 -0.92 -17.81
CA ASN A 180 7.52 0.14 -18.72
C ASN A 180 6.36 1.06 -19.16
N MET A 181 5.11 0.57 -19.10
CA MET A 181 3.90 1.37 -19.32
C MET A 181 3.48 2.18 -18.09
N GLY A 182 4.09 1.96 -16.92
CA GLY A 182 3.70 2.62 -15.68
C GLY A 182 2.52 1.94 -14.95
N VAL A 183 2.12 0.75 -15.38
CA VAL A 183 1.04 -0.03 -14.77
C VAL A 183 1.56 -0.80 -13.57
N VAL A 184 0.78 -0.84 -12.49
CA VAL A 184 1.13 -1.63 -11.31
C VAL A 184 0.86 -3.10 -11.59
N VAL A 185 1.88 -3.94 -11.44
CA VAL A 185 1.79 -5.37 -11.72
C VAL A 185 1.70 -6.17 -10.42
N HIS A 186 0.63 -6.94 -10.29
CA HIS A 186 0.43 -7.93 -9.24
C HIS A 186 0.65 -9.32 -9.84
N LEU A 187 1.67 -10.02 -9.38
CA LEU A 187 1.96 -11.37 -9.83
C LEU A 187 1.53 -12.37 -8.76
N ASN A 188 0.65 -13.31 -9.13
CA ASN A 188 0.29 -14.43 -8.25
C ASN A 188 1.51 -15.33 -8.04
N ILE A 189 1.87 -15.59 -6.78
CA ILE A 189 3.03 -16.40 -6.42
C ILE A 189 2.53 -17.74 -5.90
N ASP A 190 2.32 -18.68 -6.80
CA ASP A 190 2.06 -20.08 -6.40
C ASP A 190 3.32 -20.78 -5.87
N LYS A 191 4.53 -20.29 -6.20
CA LYS A 191 5.84 -20.79 -5.71
C LYS A 191 6.85 -19.65 -5.65
N LEU A 192 7.29 -19.33 -4.46
CA LEU A 192 8.20 -18.22 -4.14
C LEU A 192 9.65 -18.38 -4.61
N GLU A 193 10.09 -19.58 -4.96
CA GLU A 193 11.52 -19.95 -5.04
C GLU A 193 12.30 -19.40 -6.24
N GLU A 194 11.65 -18.82 -7.25
CA GLU A 194 12.31 -18.48 -8.51
C GLU A 194 12.32 -16.98 -8.90
N PHE A 195 11.92 -16.09 -7.98
CA PHE A 195 11.84 -14.65 -8.25
C PHE A 195 12.76 -13.80 -7.36
N GLU A 196 13.94 -14.28 -7.01
CA GLU A 196 14.90 -13.55 -6.15
C GLU A 196 15.44 -12.25 -6.75
N ASP A 197 15.36 -12.07 -8.07
CA ASP A 197 16.02 -10.97 -8.80
C ASP A 197 15.18 -9.69 -8.98
N PHE A 198 13.99 -9.60 -8.41
CA PHE A 198 13.13 -8.43 -8.61
C PHE A 198 12.99 -7.60 -7.32
N ASN A 199 13.13 -6.27 -7.44
CA ASN A 199 12.75 -5.29 -6.39
C ASN A 199 11.23 -5.31 -6.18
N LYS A 200 10.73 -6.30 -5.44
CA LYS A 200 9.30 -6.51 -5.22
C LYS A 200 8.97 -6.41 -3.75
N SER A 201 7.85 -5.81 -3.44
CA SER A 201 7.24 -5.94 -2.12
C SER A 201 6.22 -7.08 -2.14
N LEU A 202 6.34 -8.00 -1.18
CA LEU A 202 5.30 -8.99 -0.93
C LEU A 202 4.08 -8.29 -0.34
N SER A 203 2.92 -8.53 -0.92
CA SER A 203 1.65 -7.99 -0.47
C SER A 203 0.58 -9.07 -0.54
N MET A 204 -0.57 -8.81 0.06
CA MET A 204 -1.73 -9.68 -0.06
C MET A 204 -2.78 -8.99 -0.92
N LEU A 205 -3.24 -9.67 -1.94
CA LEU A 205 -4.37 -9.28 -2.77
C LEU A 205 -5.59 -10.08 -2.32
N GLY A 206 -6.30 -9.57 -1.31
CA GLY A 206 -7.25 -10.40 -0.57
C GLY A 206 -6.51 -11.52 0.15
N ASP A 207 -6.90 -12.78 -0.15
CA ASP A 207 -6.26 -13.99 0.36
C ASP A 207 -5.14 -14.53 -0.55
N ILE A 208 -4.82 -13.81 -1.63
CA ILE A 208 -3.81 -14.23 -2.60
C ILE A 208 -2.48 -13.54 -2.27
N PRO A 209 -1.40 -14.28 -1.96
CA PRO A 209 -0.07 -13.69 -1.85
C PRO A 209 0.42 -13.28 -3.25
N VAL A 210 0.80 -12.01 -3.38
CA VAL A 210 1.27 -11.44 -4.65
C VAL A 210 2.60 -10.72 -4.46
N ALA A 211 3.46 -10.80 -5.46
CA ALA A 211 4.55 -9.87 -5.61
C ALA A 211 4.05 -8.64 -6.36
N VAL A 212 4.21 -7.47 -5.75
CA VAL A 212 3.82 -6.21 -6.37
C VAL A 212 5.08 -5.53 -6.88
N SER A 213 5.09 -5.22 -8.15
CA SER A 213 6.13 -4.41 -8.78
C SER A 213 5.58 -3.01 -9.03
N TYR A 214 6.34 -2.02 -8.57
CA TYR A 214 6.03 -0.61 -8.79
C TYR A 214 7.13 0.01 -9.65
N THR A 215 6.75 0.70 -10.69
CA THR A 215 7.64 1.63 -11.37
C THR A 215 7.79 2.88 -10.50
N HIS A 216 8.46 2.76 -9.36
CA HIS A 216 8.95 3.93 -8.69
C HIS A 216 10.32 4.29 -9.26
N LEU A 217 10.39 5.44 -9.86
CA LEU A 217 11.58 6.27 -9.87
C LEU A 217 11.95 6.53 -8.39
N THR A 218 12.55 5.55 -7.73
CA THR A 218 13.32 5.83 -6.53
C THR A 218 14.50 6.66 -7.00
N LEU A 219 14.43 7.96 -6.74
CA LEU A 219 15.63 8.80 -6.74
C LEU A 219 16.72 8.02 -5.99
N PRO A 220 17.89 7.78 -6.60
CA PRO A 220 18.96 7.08 -5.91
C PRO A 220 19.41 7.94 -4.73
N THR A 221 18.93 7.62 -3.54
CA THR A 221 19.48 8.11 -2.28
C THR A 221 20.70 7.28 -1.91
N LYS A 222 21.69 7.26 -2.76
CA LYS A 222 23.06 6.92 -2.42
C LYS A 222 23.95 8.09 -2.85
N LEU A 223 24.01 9.10 -2.00
CA LEU A 223 25.22 9.89 -1.84
C LEU A 223 26.18 8.98 -1.06
N GLU A 224 27.00 8.23 -1.79
CA GLU A 224 28.22 7.68 -1.24
C GLU A 224 29.25 8.82 -1.27
N VAL A 225 29.63 9.28 -0.06
CA VAL A 225 30.86 10.02 0.20
C VAL A 225 31.87 9.03 0.74
#